data_296f7c2c4a4c36c9a64121dd766f70d3
#
_entry.id   296f7c2c4a4c36c9a64121dd766f70d3
#
_cell.length_a   1.000
_cell.length_b   1.000
_cell.length_c   1.000
_cell.angle_alpha   90.00
_cell.angle_beta   90.00
_cell.angle_gamma   90.00
#
_symmetry.space_group_name_H-M   'P 1'
#
loop_
_entity.id
_entity.type
_entity.pdbx_description
1 polymer ?
#
loop_
_entity_poly.entity_id
_entity_poly.type
_entity_poly.pdbx_seq_one_letter_code
_entity_poly.pdbx_strand_id
1 'polypeptide(L)'
;MRTFLLSVLLLGCFGSGLAAEPTSAESPKAVLVTGASTGIGRHVTERLAKAGYFVYAGARKDADLAALNAIPNVQAIRLDVTKQDDIDAAVATISKAGRGLYGLVNNAGVASVGPMATMSLDEIDLTMQVNVYGPVRLTRALLPLLIERKGRITTIGSISGILASKDLNAYAMSKHAMEAFTDSLAAELAPQGVIVNIVEPGNFNSEIGASATKRTGVETRFTDRSKYKQPVEVAAAVELALFEPAPKRRYMVTPDQREAEYTIRKQIEQLVQLNERQPYSYDRDALVKMLDEALKTSPPINKP
;
A
#
# COMPACT_ATOMS: atom_id res chain seq x y z
N MET A 1 -62.52 12.78 -70.99
CA MET A 1 -61.99 13.56 -69.92
C MET A 1 -61.98 12.66 -68.69
N ARG A 2 -60.80 12.12 -68.31
CA ARG A 2 -60.63 11.14 -67.23
C ARG A 2 -59.93 11.83 -66.05
N THR A 3 -60.66 11.85 -64.93
CA THR A 3 -60.18 12.42 -63.67
C THR A 3 -59.33 11.39 -62.94
N PHE A 4 -58.06 11.70 -62.62
CA PHE A 4 -57.21 10.88 -61.80
C PHE A 4 -57.32 11.33 -60.34
N LEU A 5 -57.70 10.42 -59.45
CA LEU A 5 -57.62 10.57 -58.00
C LEU A 5 -56.23 10.13 -57.53
N LEU A 6 -55.59 11.02 -56.85
CA LEU A 6 -54.30 10.77 -56.22
C LEU A 6 -54.51 10.40 -54.74
N SER A 7 -54.27 9.14 -54.39
CA SER A 7 -54.34 8.65 -53.00
C SER A 7 -53.00 8.87 -52.36
N VAL A 8 -52.91 9.71 -51.29
CA VAL A 8 -51.74 9.92 -50.45
C VAL A 8 -51.76 8.85 -49.37
N LEU A 9 -50.75 7.97 -49.40
CA LEU A 9 -50.44 7.01 -48.34
C LEU A 9 -49.59 7.67 -47.29
N LEU A 10 -50.11 7.91 -46.07
CA LEU A 10 -49.33 8.32 -44.89
C LEU A 10 -48.62 7.07 -44.30
N LEU A 11 -47.31 6.97 -44.47
CA LEU A 11 -46.47 6.04 -43.73
C LEU A 11 -46.22 6.62 -42.33
N GLY A 12 -46.82 6.02 -41.31
CA GLY A 12 -46.49 6.28 -39.90
C GLY A 12 -45.16 5.62 -39.52
N CYS A 13 -44.13 6.42 -39.28
CA CYS A 13 -42.89 5.96 -38.65
C CYS A 13 -43.14 5.68 -37.18
N PHE A 14 -43.29 4.41 -36.82
CA PHE A 14 -43.12 3.98 -35.42
C PHE A 14 -41.67 4.00 -35.08
N GLY A 15 -41.23 5.05 -34.41
CA GLY A 15 -39.90 5.12 -33.77
C GLY A 15 -39.84 4.14 -32.60
N SER A 16 -39.19 2.98 -32.81
CA SER A 16 -38.82 2.10 -31.73
C SER A 16 -37.78 2.79 -30.87
N GLY A 17 -38.20 3.38 -29.76
CA GLY A 17 -37.33 3.86 -28.72
C GLY A 17 -36.53 2.67 -28.15
N LEU A 18 -35.28 2.53 -28.55
CA LEU A 18 -34.33 1.69 -27.85
C LEU A 18 -34.19 2.26 -26.43
N ALA A 19 -34.86 1.62 -25.47
CA ALA A 19 -34.57 1.84 -24.05
C ALA A 19 -33.11 1.47 -23.86
N ALA A 20 -32.25 2.45 -23.50
CA ALA A 20 -30.91 2.20 -23.06
C ALA A 20 -30.98 1.24 -21.85
N GLU A 21 -30.42 0.05 -22.01
CA GLU A 21 -30.25 -0.86 -20.88
C GLU A 21 -29.52 -0.11 -19.77
N PRO A 22 -29.95 -0.24 -18.50
CA PRO A 22 -29.22 0.37 -17.41
C PRO A 22 -27.81 -0.21 -17.42
N THR A 23 -26.80 0.65 -17.64
CA THR A 23 -25.40 0.29 -17.46
C THR A 23 -25.25 -0.35 -16.10
N SER A 24 -24.93 -1.65 -16.06
CA SER A 24 -24.70 -2.37 -14.81
C SER A 24 -23.68 -1.57 -14.02
N ALA A 25 -24.06 -1.07 -12.84
CA ALA A 25 -23.14 -0.36 -11.97
C ALA A 25 -21.93 -1.27 -11.74
N GLU A 26 -20.77 -0.81 -12.18
CA GLU A 26 -19.52 -1.58 -12.04
C GLU A 26 -19.34 -1.95 -10.57
N SER A 27 -19.20 -3.23 -10.27
CA SER A 27 -19.04 -3.70 -8.90
C SER A 27 -17.89 -2.96 -8.21
N PRO A 28 -18.03 -2.53 -6.94
CA PRO A 28 -17.00 -1.81 -6.25
C PRO A 28 -15.63 -2.51 -6.32
N LYS A 29 -14.58 -1.75 -6.63
CA LYS A 29 -13.22 -2.30 -6.66
C LYS A 29 -12.89 -2.95 -5.32
N ALA A 30 -12.39 -4.18 -5.35
CA ALA A 30 -12.04 -4.95 -4.16
C ALA A 30 -10.57 -4.79 -3.80
N VAL A 31 -10.26 -4.63 -2.53
CA VAL A 31 -8.90 -4.43 -1.99
C VAL A 31 -8.68 -5.40 -0.83
N LEU A 32 -7.54 -6.09 -0.81
CA LEU A 32 -7.10 -6.85 0.37
C LEU A 32 -6.14 -5.99 1.20
N VAL A 33 -6.43 -5.85 2.49
CA VAL A 33 -5.57 -5.17 3.47
C VAL A 33 -5.09 -6.19 4.50
N THR A 34 -3.77 -6.40 4.61
CA THR A 34 -3.20 -7.31 5.62
C THR A 34 -2.96 -6.58 6.94
N GLY A 35 -3.08 -7.29 8.08
CA GLY A 35 -2.91 -6.69 9.41
C GLY A 35 -3.94 -5.59 9.70
N ALA A 36 -5.19 -5.82 9.30
CA ALA A 36 -6.28 -4.85 9.34
C ALA A 36 -6.89 -4.61 10.74
N SER A 37 -6.46 -5.34 11.77
CA SER A 37 -7.09 -5.29 13.10
C SER A 37 -6.85 -4.00 13.87
N THR A 38 -5.68 -3.39 13.73
CA THR A 38 -5.26 -2.20 14.51
C THR A 38 -4.41 -1.23 13.68
N GLY A 39 -4.11 -0.06 14.23
CA GLY A 39 -3.16 0.90 13.68
C GLY A 39 -3.45 1.32 12.24
N ILE A 40 -2.41 1.38 11.41
CA ILE A 40 -2.51 1.82 10.01
C ILE A 40 -3.49 0.94 9.21
N GLY A 41 -3.39 -0.40 9.34
CA GLY A 41 -4.28 -1.31 8.60
C GLY A 41 -5.75 -1.12 8.91
N ARG A 42 -6.10 -0.83 10.17
CA ARG A 42 -7.47 -0.53 10.59
C ARG A 42 -7.97 0.78 9.96
N HIS A 43 -7.18 1.85 10.03
CA HIS A 43 -7.55 3.14 9.43
C HIS A 43 -7.69 3.06 7.90
N VAL A 44 -6.81 2.30 7.23
CA VAL A 44 -6.93 2.03 5.79
C VAL A 44 -8.22 1.28 5.48
N THR A 45 -8.52 0.22 6.22
CA THR A 45 -9.74 -0.58 6.03
C THR A 45 -11.00 0.28 6.18
N GLU A 46 -11.11 1.04 7.27
CA GLU A 46 -12.26 1.91 7.52
C GLU A 46 -12.40 3.02 6.47
N ARG A 47 -11.28 3.63 6.08
CA ARG A 47 -11.27 4.69 5.07
C ARG A 47 -11.74 4.18 3.71
N LEU A 48 -11.19 3.07 3.23
CA LEU A 48 -11.56 2.49 1.94
C LEU A 48 -13.02 2.01 1.94
N ALA A 49 -13.47 1.35 2.99
CA ALA A 49 -14.85 0.91 3.13
C ALA A 49 -15.84 2.08 3.13
N LYS A 50 -15.51 3.18 3.83
CA LYS A 50 -16.29 4.42 3.84
C LYS A 50 -16.33 5.11 2.47
N ALA A 51 -15.25 5.00 1.69
CA ALA A 51 -15.19 5.52 0.32
C ALA A 51 -15.95 4.65 -0.69
N GLY A 52 -16.59 3.55 -0.26
CA GLY A 52 -17.41 2.68 -1.12
C GLY A 52 -16.65 1.53 -1.76
N TYR A 53 -15.37 1.33 -1.45
CA TYR A 53 -14.63 0.16 -1.90
C TYR A 53 -14.98 -1.07 -1.09
N PHE A 54 -14.87 -2.26 -1.71
CA PHE A 54 -15.03 -3.51 -0.97
C PHE A 54 -13.66 -3.93 -0.39
N VAL A 55 -13.61 -4.19 0.92
CA VAL A 55 -12.34 -4.49 1.59
C VAL A 55 -12.34 -5.92 2.15
N TYR A 56 -11.43 -6.73 1.67
CA TYR A 56 -11.02 -7.95 2.35
C TYR A 56 -10.02 -7.58 3.45
N ALA A 57 -10.40 -7.76 4.72
CA ALA A 57 -9.61 -7.34 5.87
C ALA A 57 -8.94 -8.54 6.53
N GLY A 58 -7.62 -8.66 6.34
CA GLY A 58 -6.84 -9.76 6.88
C GLY A 58 -6.48 -9.56 8.36
N ALA A 59 -6.88 -10.51 9.22
CA ALA A 59 -6.56 -10.54 10.65
C ALA A 59 -6.37 -11.98 11.15
N ARG A 60 -5.79 -12.14 12.36
CA ARG A 60 -5.44 -13.48 12.88
C ARG A 60 -6.38 -13.98 13.97
N LYS A 61 -6.98 -13.08 14.75
CA LYS A 61 -7.78 -13.43 15.95
C LYS A 61 -9.27 -13.36 15.65
N ASP A 62 -10.06 -14.27 16.22
CA ASP A 62 -11.51 -14.32 16.02
C ASP A 62 -12.22 -13.02 16.44
N ALA A 63 -11.81 -12.44 17.56
CA ALA A 63 -12.37 -11.16 18.02
C ALA A 63 -12.13 -10.01 17.02
N ASP A 64 -10.93 -9.97 16.40
CA ASP A 64 -10.60 -8.97 15.37
C ASP A 64 -11.42 -9.20 14.09
N LEU A 65 -11.59 -10.47 13.68
CA LEU A 65 -12.41 -10.85 12.53
C LEU A 65 -13.88 -10.44 12.73
N ALA A 66 -14.44 -10.69 13.92
CA ALA A 66 -15.79 -10.26 14.25
C ALA A 66 -15.95 -8.73 14.20
N ALA A 67 -14.99 -7.99 14.79
CA ALA A 67 -14.99 -6.53 14.79
C ALA A 67 -14.83 -5.91 13.39
N LEU A 68 -14.07 -6.58 12.50
CA LEU A 68 -13.90 -6.15 11.11
C LEU A 68 -15.15 -6.42 10.27
N ASN A 69 -15.79 -7.58 10.45
CA ASN A 69 -17.04 -7.92 9.76
C ASN A 69 -18.23 -7.03 10.14
N ALA A 70 -18.16 -6.32 11.25
CA ALA A 70 -19.17 -5.34 11.65
C ALA A 70 -19.11 -4.03 10.83
N ILE A 71 -18.05 -3.81 10.04
CA ILE A 71 -17.89 -2.61 9.22
C ILE A 71 -18.57 -2.84 7.87
N PRO A 72 -19.47 -1.94 7.41
CA PRO A 72 -20.05 -2.02 6.07
C PRO A 72 -18.98 -2.10 4.98
N ASN A 73 -19.21 -2.87 3.92
CA ASN A 73 -18.29 -3.11 2.80
C ASN A 73 -16.98 -3.83 3.19
N VAL A 74 -16.91 -4.44 4.36
CA VAL A 74 -15.74 -5.21 4.81
C VAL A 74 -16.11 -6.68 4.98
N GLN A 75 -15.27 -7.55 4.44
CA GLN A 75 -15.24 -8.98 4.72
C GLN A 75 -13.92 -9.34 5.39
N ALA A 76 -13.97 -9.77 6.64
CA ALA A 76 -12.78 -10.23 7.33
C ALA A 76 -12.32 -11.60 6.81
N ILE A 77 -11.02 -11.76 6.66
CA ILE A 77 -10.38 -13.02 6.27
C ILE A 77 -9.33 -13.38 7.33
N ARG A 78 -9.34 -14.64 7.78
CA ARG A 78 -8.23 -15.14 8.61
C ARG A 78 -6.97 -15.18 7.75
N LEU A 79 -5.95 -14.43 8.17
CA LEU A 79 -4.71 -14.32 7.39
C LEU A 79 -3.52 -14.04 8.29
N ASP A 80 -2.67 -15.04 8.45
CA ASP A 80 -1.29 -14.90 8.92
C ASP A 80 -0.37 -14.99 7.71
N VAL A 81 0.31 -13.91 7.38
CA VAL A 81 1.16 -13.81 6.19
C VAL A 81 2.40 -14.73 6.24
N THR A 82 2.66 -15.35 7.39
CA THR A 82 3.73 -16.35 7.55
C THR A 82 3.27 -17.78 7.25
N LYS A 83 1.96 -18.01 7.12
CA LYS A 83 1.35 -19.31 6.90
C LYS A 83 0.83 -19.47 5.48
N GLN A 84 1.36 -20.44 4.74
CA GLN A 84 0.93 -20.67 3.36
C GLN A 84 -0.55 -21.08 3.28
N ASP A 85 -1.02 -21.91 4.20
CA ASP A 85 -2.43 -22.35 4.23
C ASP A 85 -3.41 -21.18 4.37
N ASP A 86 -3.08 -20.17 5.20
CA ASP A 86 -3.91 -18.96 5.35
C ASP A 86 -3.90 -18.13 4.06
N ILE A 87 -2.76 -18.06 3.38
CA ILE A 87 -2.62 -17.37 2.09
C ILE A 87 -3.47 -18.06 1.02
N ASP A 88 -3.39 -19.38 0.92
CA ASP A 88 -4.13 -20.19 -0.06
C ASP A 88 -5.65 -20.08 0.18
N ALA A 89 -6.07 -20.11 1.45
CA ALA A 89 -7.47 -19.92 1.83
C ALA A 89 -7.97 -18.50 1.48
N ALA A 90 -7.14 -17.49 1.66
CA ALA A 90 -7.47 -16.11 1.28
C ALA A 90 -7.64 -15.98 -0.24
N VAL A 91 -6.72 -16.54 -1.03
CA VAL A 91 -6.81 -16.58 -2.50
C VAL A 91 -8.07 -17.28 -2.95
N ALA A 92 -8.38 -18.46 -2.38
CA ALA A 92 -9.60 -19.20 -2.71
C ALA A 92 -10.87 -18.42 -2.38
N THR A 93 -10.91 -17.74 -1.22
CA THR A 93 -12.05 -16.90 -0.80
C THR A 93 -12.29 -15.75 -1.78
N ILE A 94 -11.22 -15.01 -2.15
CA ILE A 94 -11.30 -13.87 -3.06
C ILE A 94 -11.71 -14.33 -4.46
N SER A 95 -11.13 -15.43 -4.95
CA SER A 95 -11.45 -15.98 -6.28
C SER A 95 -12.91 -16.45 -6.34
N LYS A 96 -13.40 -17.17 -5.33
CA LYS A 96 -14.78 -17.67 -5.26
C LYS A 96 -15.81 -16.54 -5.22
N ALA A 97 -15.45 -15.40 -4.62
CA ALA A 97 -16.35 -14.24 -4.54
C ALA A 97 -16.63 -13.59 -5.91
N GLY A 98 -15.81 -13.85 -6.94
CA GLY A 98 -16.02 -13.39 -8.32
C GLY A 98 -15.90 -11.88 -8.54
N ARG A 99 -15.48 -11.09 -7.51
CA ARG A 99 -15.32 -9.63 -7.62
C ARG A 99 -14.01 -9.23 -8.31
N GLY A 100 -13.04 -10.17 -8.43
CA GLY A 100 -11.66 -9.90 -8.76
C GLY A 100 -10.93 -9.19 -7.60
N LEU A 101 -9.66 -8.86 -7.80
CA LEU A 101 -8.87 -8.11 -6.82
C LEU A 101 -8.17 -6.94 -7.53
N TYR A 102 -8.61 -5.71 -7.21
CA TYR A 102 -8.01 -4.50 -7.76
C TYR A 102 -6.80 -4.02 -6.96
N GLY A 103 -6.83 -4.19 -5.64
CA GLY A 103 -5.78 -3.67 -4.77
C GLY A 103 -5.27 -4.68 -3.74
N LEU A 104 -3.96 -4.64 -3.49
CA LEU A 104 -3.31 -5.33 -2.37
C LEU A 104 -2.58 -4.31 -1.51
N VAL A 105 -2.89 -4.26 -0.22
CA VAL A 105 -2.15 -3.47 0.77
C VAL A 105 -1.36 -4.41 1.68
N ASN A 106 -0.06 -4.52 1.44
CA ASN A 106 0.89 -5.23 2.29
C ASN A 106 1.20 -4.36 3.51
N ASN A 107 0.33 -4.45 4.54
CA ASN A 107 0.46 -3.66 5.77
C ASN A 107 0.89 -4.48 6.99
N ALA A 108 0.61 -5.77 7.06
CA ALA A 108 1.03 -6.62 8.18
C ALA A 108 2.53 -6.45 8.45
N GLY A 109 2.87 -6.17 9.70
CA GLY A 109 4.26 -5.94 10.08
C GLY A 109 4.48 -6.03 11.58
N VAL A 110 5.71 -6.31 11.95
CA VAL A 110 6.20 -6.31 13.33
C VAL A 110 7.48 -5.47 13.42
N ALA A 111 7.81 -5.01 14.61
CA ALA A 111 9.12 -4.41 14.89
C ALA A 111 9.88 -5.30 15.87
N SER A 112 11.18 -5.42 15.68
CA SER A 112 12.13 -5.90 16.69
C SER A 112 13.02 -4.74 17.09
N VAL A 113 13.13 -4.52 18.37
CA VAL A 113 13.81 -3.38 18.96
C VAL A 113 14.80 -3.85 20.01
N GLY A 114 16.00 -3.31 19.95
CA GLY A 114 17.09 -3.60 20.88
C GLY A 114 18.46 -3.68 20.20
N PRO A 115 19.53 -3.75 21.01
CA PRO A 115 20.87 -3.84 20.48
C PRO A 115 21.10 -5.14 19.69
N MET A 116 21.75 -5.06 18.53
CA MET A 116 22.05 -6.21 17.69
C MET A 116 22.83 -7.31 18.43
N ALA A 117 23.70 -6.93 19.35
CA ALA A 117 24.53 -7.88 20.11
C ALA A 117 23.72 -8.80 21.03
N THR A 118 22.52 -8.39 21.44
CA THR A 118 21.67 -9.14 22.38
C THR A 118 20.33 -9.58 21.80
N MET A 119 20.01 -9.14 20.57
CA MET A 119 18.79 -9.53 19.87
C MET A 119 18.88 -11.02 19.48
N SER A 120 17.86 -11.79 19.78
CA SER A 120 17.82 -13.20 19.36
C SER A 120 17.64 -13.33 17.84
N LEU A 121 18.19 -14.39 17.26
CA LEU A 121 17.97 -14.70 15.84
C LEU A 121 16.50 -14.93 15.54
N ASP A 122 15.74 -15.52 16.46
CA ASP A 122 14.28 -15.73 16.30
C ASP A 122 13.52 -14.41 16.11
N GLU A 123 13.91 -13.33 16.80
CA GLU A 123 13.30 -11.99 16.60
C GLU A 123 13.67 -11.41 15.24
N ILE A 124 14.89 -11.62 14.78
CA ILE A 124 15.33 -11.19 13.43
C ILE A 124 14.52 -11.98 12.38
N ASP A 125 14.47 -13.29 12.53
CA ASP A 125 13.76 -14.19 11.61
C ASP A 125 12.26 -13.87 11.57
N LEU A 126 11.63 -13.67 12.73
CA LEU A 126 10.23 -13.25 12.79
C LEU A 126 10.00 -11.97 12.02
N THR A 127 10.89 -10.97 12.21
CA THR A 127 10.77 -9.69 11.51
C THR A 127 10.87 -9.87 10.00
N MET A 128 11.81 -10.67 9.52
CA MET A 128 11.97 -10.97 8.09
C MET A 128 10.79 -11.79 7.55
N GLN A 129 10.32 -12.80 8.29
CA GLN A 129 9.19 -13.64 7.88
C GLN A 129 7.90 -12.84 7.71
N VAL A 130 7.62 -11.91 8.63
CA VAL A 130 6.40 -11.10 8.56
C VAL A 130 6.54 -9.94 7.59
N ASN A 131 7.62 -9.16 7.68
CA ASN A 131 7.74 -7.88 6.98
C ASN A 131 8.22 -8.01 5.53
N VAL A 132 8.94 -9.11 5.20
CA VAL A 132 9.53 -9.31 3.88
C VAL A 132 8.91 -10.52 3.18
N TYR A 133 9.11 -11.70 3.73
CA TYR A 133 8.62 -12.93 3.09
C TYR A 133 7.09 -13.02 3.05
N GLY A 134 6.39 -12.47 4.04
CA GLY A 134 4.92 -12.38 4.05
C GLY A 134 4.38 -11.63 2.82
N PRO A 135 4.75 -10.35 2.62
CA PRO A 135 4.42 -9.61 1.40
C PRO A 135 4.80 -10.32 0.10
N VAL A 136 6.00 -10.93 0.04
CA VAL A 136 6.46 -11.66 -1.15
C VAL A 136 5.55 -12.86 -1.46
N ARG A 137 5.27 -13.72 -0.47
CA ARG A 137 4.40 -14.90 -0.65
C ARG A 137 2.99 -14.48 -1.07
N LEU A 138 2.40 -13.53 -0.35
CA LEU A 138 1.04 -13.09 -0.61
C LEU A 138 0.90 -12.39 -1.97
N THR A 139 1.82 -11.49 -2.29
CA THR A 139 1.84 -10.83 -3.59
C THR A 139 1.92 -11.86 -4.71
N ARG A 140 2.86 -12.80 -4.63
CA ARG A 140 3.04 -13.86 -5.62
C ARG A 140 1.77 -14.70 -5.82
N ALA A 141 1.10 -15.07 -4.71
CA ALA A 141 -0.14 -15.85 -4.77
C ALA A 141 -1.31 -15.09 -5.41
N LEU A 142 -1.36 -13.75 -5.25
CA LEU A 142 -2.44 -12.90 -5.74
C LEU A 142 -2.15 -12.26 -7.12
N LEU A 143 -0.93 -12.39 -7.66
CA LEU A 143 -0.55 -11.78 -8.95
C LEU A 143 -1.56 -12.07 -10.08
N PRO A 144 -2.06 -13.31 -10.29
CA PRO A 144 -3.01 -13.56 -11.37
C PRO A 144 -4.26 -12.68 -11.29
N LEU A 145 -4.82 -12.51 -10.08
CA LEU A 145 -6.01 -11.68 -9.85
C LEU A 145 -5.74 -10.19 -10.05
N LEU A 146 -4.55 -9.73 -9.63
CA LEU A 146 -4.12 -8.34 -9.78
C LEU A 146 -3.82 -7.98 -11.25
N ILE A 147 -3.19 -8.89 -11.99
CA ILE A 147 -2.89 -8.70 -13.43
C ILE A 147 -4.20 -8.65 -14.23
N GLU A 148 -5.14 -9.55 -13.98
CA GLU A 148 -6.45 -9.56 -14.63
C GLU A 148 -7.16 -8.20 -14.53
N ARG A 149 -7.05 -7.53 -13.37
CA ARG A 149 -7.69 -6.25 -13.10
C ARG A 149 -6.81 -5.03 -13.41
N LYS A 150 -5.59 -5.22 -13.93
CA LYS A 150 -4.58 -4.16 -14.05
C LYS A 150 -4.52 -3.36 -12.73
N GLY A 151 -4.41 -4.11 -11.65
CA GLY A 151 -4.61 -3.65 -10.28
C GLY A 151 -3.39 -2.90 -9.72
N ARG A 152 -3.38 -2.74 -8.40
CA ARG A 152 -2.34 -2.00 -7.70
C ARG A 152 -1.87 -2.72 -6.45
N ILE A 153 -0.58 -2.62 -6.18
CA ILE A 153 0.07 -3.17 -5.00
C ILE A 153 0.68 -2.00 -4.22
N THR A 154 0.21 -1.80 -2.99
CA THR A 154 0.73 -0.78 -2.08
C THR A 154 1.36 -1.46 -0.88
N THR A 155 2.64 -1.21 -0.64
CA THR A 155 3.33 -1.72 0.54
C THR A 155 3.41 -0.63 1.61
N ILE A 156 3.16 -0.98 2.87
CA ILE A 156 3.46 -0.10 3.99
C ILE A 156 4.93 -0.29 4.39
N GLY A 157 5.76 0.60 3.85
CA GLY A 157 7.16 0.75 4.21
C GLY A 157 7.33 1.42 5.57
N SER A 158 8.26 2.33 5.64
CA SER A 158 8.53 3.22 6.78
C SER A 158 9.62 4.21 6.37
N ILE A 159 9.73 5.36 7.03
CA ILE A 159 10.97 6.15 6.98
C ILE A 159 12.20 5.34 7.41
N SER A 160 12.01 4.22 8.13
CA SER A 160 13.08 3.25 8.42
C SER A 160 13.51 2.40 7.21
N GLY A 161 12.87 2.52 6.06
CA GLY A 161 13.35 2.05 4.76
C GLY A 161 14.39 2.98 4.12
N ILE A 162 14.52 4.20 4.67
CA ILE A 162 15.50 5.22 4.29
C ILE A 162 16.52 5.43 5.42
N LEU A 163 16.05 5.42 6.67
CA LEU A 163 16.84 5.62 7.88
C LEU A 163 17.22 4.29 8.52
N ALA A 164 18.40 4.24 9.14
CA ALA A 164 18.80 3.13 10.01
C ALA A 164 19.15 3.69 11.38
N SER A 165 18.20 3.65 12.31
CA SER A 165 18.42 4.14 13.67
C SER A 165 19.00 3.05 14.56
N LYS A 166 19.77 3.48 15.59
CA LYS A 166 20.23 2.60 16.66
C LYS A 166 19.05 1.79 17.25
N ASP A 167 19.28 0.54 17.57
CA ASP A 167 18.34 -0.41 18.16
C ASP A 167 17.13 -0.81 17.27
N LEU A 168 17.13 -0.43 15.98
CA LEU A 168 16.12 -0.81 15.00
C LEU A 168 16.69 -1.66 13.85
N ASN A 169 17.80 -2.36 14.05
CA ASN A 169 18.55 -3.03 12.98
C ASN A 169 17.68 -3.97 12.14
N ALA A 170 17.09 -5.02 12.74
CA ALA A 170 16.28 -5.98 12.01
C ALA A 170 15.04 -5.33 11.34
N TYR A 171 14.43 -4.35 12.03
CA TYR A 171 13.30 -3.61 11.47
C TYR A 171 13.72 -2.77 10.26
N ALA A 172 14.78 -1.98 10.38
CA ALA A 172 15.30 -1.17 9.28
C ALA A 172 15.72 -2.05 8.08
N MET A 173 16.44 -3.17 8.32
CA MET A 173 16.76 -4.15 7.27
C MET A 173 15.50 -4.59 6.53
N SER A 174 14.44 -4.97 7.24
CA SER A 174 13.19 -5.41 6.63
C SER A 174 12.52 -4.32 5.80
N LYS A 175 12.58 -3.06 6.25
CA LYS A 175 11.96 -1.93 5.52
C LYS A 175 12.78 -1.51 4.31
N HIS A 176 14.11 -1.53 4.36
CA HIS A 176 14.97 -1.36 3.17
C HIS A 176 14.75 -2.47 2.13
N ALA A 177 14.56 -3.71 2.57
CA ALA A 177 14.23 -4.81 1.66
C ALA A 177 12.91 -4.54 0.91
N MET A 178 11.93 -3.90 1.54
CA MET A 178 10.65 -3.58 0.90
C MET A 178 10.74 -2.41 -0.10
N GLU A 179 11.70 -1.50 0.07
CA GLU A 179 12.02 -0.48 -0.96
C GLU A 179 12.51 -1.16 -2.24
N ALA A 180 13.52 -2.03 -2.11
CA ALA A 180 14.06 -2.79 -3.25
C ALA A 180 12.99 -3.70 -3.89
N PHE A 181 12.18 -4.39 -3.08
CA PHE A 181 11.07 -5.22 -3.58
C PHE A 181 10.07 -4.39 -4.40
N THR A 182 9.70 -3.20 -3.91
CA THR A 182 8.75 -2.31 -4.59
C THR A 182 9.30 -1.84 -5.93
N ASP A 183 10.56 -1.41 -5.99
CA ASP A 183 11.17 -0.91 -7.23
C ASP A 183 11.28 -1.99 -8.29
N SER A 184 11.79 -3.16 -7.89
CA SER A 184 11.96 -4.30 -8.79
C SER A 184 10.62 -4.78 -9.34
N LEU A 185 9.67 -5.03 -8.44
CA LEU A 185 8.34 -5.53 -8.80
C LEU A 185 7.57 -4.56 -9.70
N ALA A 186 7.75 -3.26 -9.48
CA ALA A 186 7.12 -2.26 -10.31
C ALA A 186 7.64 -2.24 -11.75
N ALA A 187 8.94 -2.45 -11.94
CA ALA A 187 9.52 -2.58 -13.27
C ALA A 187 9.04 -3.87 -13.96
N GLU A 188 8.98 -4.97 -13.22
CA GLU A 188 8.50 -6.26 -13.73
C GLU A 188 7.04 -6.25 -14.16
N LEU A 189 6.17 -5.58 -13.39
CA LEU A 189 4.72 -5.61 -13.61
C LEU A 189 4.19 -4.46 -14.47
N ALA A 190 4.99 -3.46 -14.79
CA ALA A 190 4.59 -2.36 -15.66
C ALA A 190 4.06 -2.81 -17.03
N PRO A 191 4.66 -3.81 -17.73
CA PRO A 191 4.12 -4.30 -19.01
C PRO A 191 2.73 -4.95 -18.88
N GLN A 192 2.36 -5.46 -17.69
CA GLN A 192 1.04 -6.04 -17.41
C GLN A 192 0.02 -4.99 -16.92
N GLY A 193 0.42 -3.73 -16.80
CA GLY A 193 -0.43 -2.64 -16.36
C GLY A 193 -0.70 -2.62 -14.85
N VAL A 194 0.03 -3.40 -14.05
CA VAL A 194 -0.06 -3.37 -12.58
C VAL A 194 0.86 -2.29 -12.04
N ILE A 195 0.30 -1.42 -11.20
CA ILE A 195 1.07 -0.35 -10.55
C ILE A 195 1.50 -0.79 -9.16
N VAL A 196 2.78 -0.63 -8.86
CA VAL A 196 3.35 -0.97 -7.54
C VAL A 196 3.94 0.29 -6.91
N ASN A 197 3.59 0.53 -5.65
CA ASN A 197 4.03 1.70 -4.89
C ASN A 197 4.24 1.38 -3.41
N ILE A 198 4.85 2.31 -2.69
CA ILE A 198 5.13 2.18 -1.27
C ILE A 198 4.73 3.47 -0.54
N VAL A 199 4.11 3.30 0.62
CA VAL A 199 3.84 4.38 1.58
C VAL A 199 4.81 4.23 2.73
N GLU A 200 5.52 5.30 3.06
CA GLU A 200 6.62 5.34 4.03
C GLU A 200 6.21 6.19 5.25
N PRO A 201 5.49 5.58 6.23
CA PRO A 201 5.07 6.32 7.40
C PRO A 201 6.23 6.67 8.32
N GLY A 202 6.13 7.85 8.94
CA GLY A 202 6.90 8.23 10.11
C GLY A 202 6.32 7.68 11.41
N ASN A 203 6.51 8.41 12.49
CA ASN A 203 6.09 8.00 13.83
C ASN A 203 4.61 8.32 14.10
N PHE A 204 3.73 7.40 13.75
CA PHE A 204 2.29 7.47 14.07
C PHE A 204 1.92 6.52 15.21
N ASN A 205 0.74 6.75 15.79
CA ASN A 205 0.13 5.86 16.77
C ASN A 205 -0.11 4.47 16.17
N SER A 206 0.38 3.42 16.82
CA SER A 206 0.19 2.02 16.44
C SER A 206 0.67 1.10 17.56
N GLU A 207 0.15 -0.13 17.59
CA GLU A 207 0.52 -1.16 18.56
C GLU A 207 1.88 -1.81 18.29
N ILE A 208 2.62 -1.37 17.27
CA ILE A 208 3.85 -2.05 16.82
C ILE A 208 4.94 -2.05 17.89
N GLY A 209 5.10 -0.93 18.60
CA GLY A 209 6.08 -0.79 19.68
C GLY A 209 5.69 -1.64 20.90
N ALA A 210 4.46 -1.49 21.39
CA ALA A 210 3.95 -2.26 22.52
C ALA A 210 3.99 -3.78 22.25
N SER A 211 3.66 -4.20 21.02
CA SER A 211 3.76 -5.61 20.61
C SER A 211 5.19 -6.11 20.60
N ALA A 212 6.16 -5.30 20.21
CA ALA A 212 7.58 -5.64 20.26
C ALA A 212 8.03 -5.83 21.71
N THR A 213 7.74 -4.88 22.60
CA THR A 213 8.08 -4.95 24.02
C THR A 213 7.46 -6.18 24.70
N LYS A 214 6.19 -6.48 24.37
CA LYS A 214 5.53 -7.68 24.92
C LYS A 214 6.24 -8.99 24.54
N ARG A 215 6.85 -9.05 23.35
CA ARG A 215 7.61 -10.24 22.89
C ARG A 215 8.99 -10.33 23.48
N THR A 216 9.72 -9.20 23.48
CA THR A 216 11.15 -9.15 23.79
C THR A 216 11.44 -8.86 25.26
N GLY A 217 10.49 -8.30 26.00
CA GLY A 217 10.71 -7.73 27.35
C GLY A 217 11.52 -6.44 27.34
N VAL A 218 11.90 -5.90 26.17
CA VAL A 218 12.74 -4.70 26.05
C VAL A 218 11.89 -3.47 25.84
N GLU A 219 11.88 -2.58 26.82
CA GLU A 219 11.26 -1.26 26.69
C GLU A 219 12.19 -0.27 25.99
N THR A 220 11.63 0.53 25.11
CA THR A 220 12.34 1.58 24.37
C THR A 220 11.45 2.82 24.23
N ARG A 221 12.01 3.91 23.71
CA ARG A 221 11.25 5.12 23.36
C ARG A 221 10.13 4.87 22.35
N PHE A 222 10.09 3.72 21.70
CA PHE A 222 9.08 3.34 20.72
C PHE A 222 7.97 2.46 21.30
N THR A 223 8.05 2.06 22.58
CA THR A 223 7.09 1.17 23.24
C THR A 223 5.72 1.83 23.37
N ASP A 224 5.65 3.01 23.95
CA ASP A 224 4.41 3.78 24.09
C ASP A 224 4.28 4.80 22.96
N ARG A 225 3.32 4.56 22.08
CA ARG A 225 2.94 5.45 20.98
C ARG A 225 1.59 6.10 21.16
N SER A 226 0.99 6.03 22.35
CA SER A 226 -0.35 6.56 22.64
C SER A 226 -0.47 8.08 22.37
N LYS A 227 0.63 8.82 22.57
CA LYS A 227 0.72 10.27 22.32
C LYS A 227 1.00 10.66 20.88
N TYR A 228 1.28 9.70 20.01
CA TYR A 228 1.56 9.98 18.61
C TYR A 228 0.26 10.22 17.84
N LYS A 229 0.38 10.99 16.75
CA LYS A 229 -0.75 11.32 15.88
C LYS A 229 -1.36 10.05 15.29
N GLN A 230 -2.69 10.02 15.16
CA GLN A 230 -3.38 8.92 14.51
C GLN A 230 -2.99 8.84 13.02
N PRO A 231 -2.86 7.64 12.41
CA PRO A 231 -2.36 7.47 11.05
C PRO A 231 -3.40 7.77 9.96
N VAL A 232 -4.20 8.83 10.14
CA VAL A 232 -5.26 9.21 9.19
C VAL A 232 -4.67 9.63 7.84
N GLU A 233 -3.57 10.39 7.87
CA GLU A 233 -2.88 10.82 6.65
C GLU A 233 -2.19 9.66 5.93
N VAL A 234 -1.74 8.64 6.68
CA VAL A 234 -1.21 7.42 6.09
C VAL A 234 -2.31 6.66 5.33
N ALA A 235 -3.50 6.54 5.92
CA ALA A 235 -4.63 5.93 5.24
C ALA A 235 -5.07 6.72 4.00
N ALA A 236 -5.00 8.05 4.03
CA ALA A 236 -5.26 8.89 2.88
C ALA A 236 -4.23 8.68 1.75
N ALA A 237 -2.94 8.58 2.10
CA ALA A 237 -1.89 8.29 1.13
C ALA A 237 -2.06 6.90 0.48
N VAL A 238 -2.50 5.89 1.23
CA VAL A 238 -2.81 4.56 0.70
C VAL A 238 -3.98 4.63 -0.29
N GLU A 239 -5.02 5.40 0.00
CA GLU A 239 -6.14 5.60 -0.94
C GLU A 239 -5.66 6.27 -2.23
N LEU A 240 -4.85 7.32 -2.15
CA LEU A 240 -4.24 7.96 -3.33
C LEU A 240 -3.38 6.95 -4.11
N ALA A 241 -2.50 6.22 -3.44
CA ALA A 241 -1.66 5.20 -4.05
C ALA A 241 -2.45 4.15 -4.82
N LEU A 242 -3.64 3.78 -4.31
CA LEU A 242 -4.52 2.79 -4.93
C LEU A 242 -5.40 3.37 -6.05
N PHE A 243 -5.80 4.64 -6.00
CA PHE A 243 -6.91 5.10 -6.84
C PHE A 243 -6.67 6.39 -7.62
N GLU A 244 -5.64 7.19 -7.33
CA GLU A 244 -5.37 8.36 -8.18
C GLU A 244 -4.92 7.94 -9.58
N PRO A 245 -5.23 8.71 -10.63
CA PRO A 245 -4.92 8.34 -12.02
C PRO A 245 -3.42 8.13 -12.28
N ALA A 246 -2.56 8.95 -11.70
CA ALA A 246 -1.11 8.90 -11.85
C ALA A 246 -0.42 8.83 -10.47
N PRO A 247 -0.44 7.65 -9.81
CA PRO A 247 0.10 7.53 -8.46
C PRO A 247 1.63 7.63 -8.47
N LYS A 248 2.16 8.21 -7.39
CA LYS A 248 3.60 8.22 -7.15
C LYS A 248 4.12 6.82 -6.83
N ARG A 249 5.41 6.60 -7.04
CA ARG A 249 6.08 5.39 -6.59
C ARG A 249 6.20 5.37 -5.07
N ARG A 250 6.50 6.52 -4.45
CA ARG A 250 6.75 6.69 -3.02
C ARG A 250 5.90 7.78 -2.41
N TYR A 251 5.33 7.49 -1.24
CA TYR A 251 4.54 8.42 -0.44
C TYR A 251 5.12 8.49 0.97
N MET A 252 6.11 9.36 1.19
CA MET A 252 6.57 9.63 2.55
C MET A 252 5.48 10.42 3.29
N VAL A 253 5.04 9.91 4.45
CA VAL A 253 4.00 10.51 5.28
C VAL A 253 4.54 10.61 6.70
N THR A 254 4.84 11.82 7.15
CA THR A 254 5.35 12.07 8.50
C THR A 254 4.35 12.90 9.31
N PRO A 255 4.31 12.75 10.65
CA PRO A 255 3.37 13.50 11.48
C PRO A 255 3.67 14.99 11.53
N ASP A 256 4.89 15.40 11.24
CA ASP A 256 5.34 16.78 11.25
C ASP A 256 6.49 17.05 10.24
N GLN A 257 6.75 18.33 10.01
CA GLN A 257 7.79 18.80 9.07
C GLN A 257 9.19 18.43 9.54
N ARG A 258 9.46 18.39 10.85
CA ARG A 258 10.81 18.10 11.39
C ARG A 258 11.23 16.67 11.06
N GLU A 259 10.30 15.72 11.15
CA GLU A 259 10.59 14.32 10.79
C GLU A 259 10.80 14.15 9.28
N ALA A 260 10.01 14.85 8.46
CA ALA A 260 10.22 14.90 7.01
C ALA A 260 11.58 15.47 6.64
N GLU A 261 11.95 16.62 7.21
CA GLU A 261 13.24 17.27 6.99
C GLU A 261 14.40 16.35 7.41
N TYR A 262 14.32 15.74 8.58
CA TYR A 262 15.33 14.80 9.05
C TYR A 262 15.54 13.64 8.07
N THR A 263 14.46 13.06 7.57
CA THR A 263 14.50 11.94 6.63
C THR A 263 15.17 12.35 5.31
N ILE A 264 14.76 13.47 4.73
CA ILE A 264 15.35 13.99 3.48
C ILE A 264 16.83 14.35 3.66
N ARG A 265 17.20 15.00 4.76
CA ARG A 265 18.60 15.32 5.03
C ARG A 265 19.48 14.07 5.11
N LYS A 266 18.99 13.00 5.74
CA LYS A 266 19.74 11.73 5.80
C LYS A 266 19.91 11.09 4.43
N GLN A 267 18.93 11.18 3.55
CA GLN A 267 19.05 10.69 2.17
C GLN A 267 20.11 11.50 1.39
N ILE A 268 20.14 12.82 1.58
CA ILE A 268 21.16 13.69 0.99
C ILE A 268 22.55 13.35 1.53
N GLU A 269 22.69 13.13 2.85
CA GLU A 269 23.96 12.70 3.45
C GLU A 269 24.47 11.38 2.85
N GLN A 270 23.59 10.40 2.64
CA GLN A 270 23.94 9.14 1.98
C GLN A 270 24.40 9.34 0.53
N LEU A 271 23.71 10.21 -0.22
CA LEU A 271 24.11 10.57 -1.58
C LEU A 271 25.53 11.17 -1.61
N VAL A 272 25.83 12.09 -0.68
CA VAL A 272 27.17 12.69 -0.57
C VAL A 272 28.21 11.62 -0.25
N GLN A 273 27.95 10.73 0.70
CA GLN A 273 28.86 9.62 1.05
C GLN A 273 29.11 8.68 -0.15
N LEU A 274 28.08 8.36 -0.93
CA LEU A 274 28.22 7.53 -2.13
C LEU A 274 29.07 8.22 -3.21
N ASN A 275 29.03 9.55 -3.28
CA ASN A 275 29.79 10.33 -4.25
C ASN A 275 31.27 10.52 -3.83
N GLU A 276 31.58 10.40 -2.54
CA GLU A 276 32.94 10.62 -2.04
C GLU A 276 33.90 9.49 -2.44
N ARG A 277 35.12 9.87 -2.89
CA ARG A 277 36.27 8.97 -3.12
C ARG A 277 35.99 7.78 -4.07
N GLN A 278 34.98 7.89 -4.91
CA GLN A 278 34.76 6.92 -5.98
C GLN A 278 35.36 7.42 -7.30
N PRO A 279 35.68 6.52 -8.29
CA PRO A 279 36.42 6.90 -9.50
C PRO A 279 35.75 7.97 -10.36
N TYR A 280 34.45 8.12 -10.28
CA TYR A 280 33.62 9.02 -11.11
C TYR A 280 32.83 10.00 -10.23
N SER A 281 33.49 10.63 -9.22
CA SER A 281 32.86 11.62 -8.37
C SER A 281 32.39 12.84 -9.16
N TYR A 282 31.29 13.40 -8.76
CA TYR A 282 30.71 14.60 -9.30
C TYR A 282 30.93 15.79 -8.37
N ASP A 283 31.19 16.95 -8.93
CA ASP A 283 31.26 18.19 -8.17
C ASP A 283 29.86 18.66 -7.75
N ARG A 284 29.81 19.71 -6.94
CA ARG A 284 28.56 20.27 -6.43
C ARG A 284 27.60 20.66 -7.56
N ASP A 285 28.11 21.31 -8.61
CA ASP A 285 27.27 21.85 -9.67
C ASP A 285 26.67 20.75 -10.54
N ALA A 286 27.41 19.66 -10.77
CA ALA A 286 26.92 18.47 -11.43
C ALA A 286 25.82 17.76 -10.60
N LEU A 287 25.99 17.63 -9.28
CA LEU A 287 24.98 17.07 -8.39
C LEU A 287 23.71 17.91 -8.34
N VAL A 288 23.85 19.25 -8.28
CA VAL A 288 22.71 20.18 -8.32
C VAL A 288 21.97 20.06 -9.65
N LYS A 289 22.71 19.97 -10.77
CA LYS A 289 22.09 19.76 -12.09
C LYS A 289 21.29 18.46 -12.15
N MET A 290 21.80 17.35 -11.63
CA MET A 290 21.05 16.07 -11.55
C MET A 290 19.78 16.20 -10.71
N LEU A 291 19.85 16.95 -9.59
CA LEU A 291 18.69 17.23 -8.75
C LEU A 291 17.64 18.06 -9.51
N ASP A 292 18.07 19.12 -10.21
CA ASP A 292 17.19 19.97 -11.00
C ASP A 292 16.50 19.20 -12.14
N GLU A 293 17.22 18.27 -12.77
CA GLU A 293 16.66 17.39 -13.80
C GLU A 293 15.60 16.43 -13.20
N ALA A 294 15.88 15.84 -12.04
CA ALA A 294 14.92 14.99 -11.34
C ALA A 294 13.65 15.76 -10.91
N LEU A 295 13.80 17.01 -10.46
CA LEU A 295 12.67 17.85 -10.08
C LEU A 295 11.76 18.22 -11.27
N LYS A 296 12.31 18.35 -12.49
CA LYS A 296 11.51 18.62 -13.70
C LYS A 296 10.61 17.46 -14.11
N THR A 297 11.02 16.25 -13.81
CA THR A 297 10.23 15.04 -14.12
C THR A 297 9.22 14.68 -13.03
N SER A 298 9.31 15.34 -11.88
CA SER A 298 8.37 15.16 -10.77
C SER A 298 7.13 16.04 -10.95
N PRO A 299 5.93 15.58 -10.54
CA PRO A 299 4.76 16.44 -10.51
C PRO A 299 5.02 17.68 -9.64
N PRO A 300 4.38 18.82 -9.94
CA PRO A 300 4.61 20.07 -9.20
C PRO A 300 4.35 19.85 -7.70
N ILE A 301 5.26 20.41 -6.89
CA ILE A 301 5.14 20.37 -5.43
C ILE A 301 4.01 21.32 -5.04
N ASN A 302 2.82 20.79 -4.81
CA ASN A 302 1.76 21.57 -4.17
C ASN A 302 2.19 21.76 -2.70
N LYS A 303 2.63 22.98 -2.38
CA LYS A 303 2.78 23.36 -0.96
C LYS A 303 1.40 23.38 -0.32
N PRO A 304 1.25 22.81 0.91
CA PRO A 304 0.01 22.85 1.64
C PRO A 304 -0.42 24.27 1.99
#